data_12023487183584e7f7ace069e5644577
#
_entry.id   12023487183584e7f7ace069e5644577
#
_cell.length_a   1.000
_cell.length_b   1.000
_cell.length_c   1.000
_cell.angle_alpha   90.00
_cell.angle_beta   90.00
_cell.angle_gamma   90.00
#
_symmetry.space_group_name_H-M   'P 1'
#
loop_
_entity.id
_entity.type
_entity.pdbx_description
1 polymer ?
#
loop_
_entity_poly.entity_id
_entity_poly.type
_entity_poly.pdbx_seq_one_letter_code
_entity_poly.pdbx_strand_id
1 'polypeptide(L)'
;TGLVAMTSYLPAILCGLFIGAIVDLFSKTKMISFATIMQGLILTLIPILFFFDIKSVWVIVLIAFFHNAFGLPMVPAFNAYLPTQIEKDGLLKANSIVNISWQTAVLIGPIIAAQLLTVYDVENLFLFCLVFYFIAAFITSLAPKDEVEKEEINFKKIFNKTKEGILYLKKHTTFAFIILLTLLSNLF
;
A
#
# COMPACT_ATOMS: atom_id res chain seq x y z
N THR A 1 6.28 -20.20 -6.07
CA THR A 1 6.79 -18.91 -5.55
C THR A 1 6.74 -17.83 -6.62
N GLY A 2 7.25 -18.04 -7.85
CA GLY A 2 7.27 -17.03 -8.93
C GLY A 2 5.88 -16.50 -9.34
N LEU A 3 4.86 -17.35 -9.43
CA LEU A 3 3.49 -16.94 -9.76
C LEU A 3 2.91 -15.99 -8.71
N VAL A 4 3.10 -16.25 -7.43
CA VAL A 4 2.62 -15.36 -6.35
C VAL A 4 3.32 -14.02 -6.41
N ALA A 5 4.64 -14.00 -6.62
CA ALA A 5 5.41 -12.76 -6.76
C ALA A 5 4.94 -11.94 -7.97
N MET A 6 4.77 -12.57 -9.14
CA MET A 6 4.27 -11.89 -10.34
C MET A 6 2.87 -11.29 -10.12
N THR A 7 1.98 -12.04 -9.47
CA THR A 7 0.61 -11.60 -9.21
C THR A 7 0.55 -10.44 -8.21
N SER A 8 1.54 -10.33 -7.31
CA SER A 8 1.63 -9.21 -6.35
C SER A 8 1.86 -7.86 -7.03
N TYR A 9 2.50 -7.82 -8.20
CA TYR A 9 2.71 -6.59 -8.97
C TYR A 9 1.58 -6.28 -9.96
N LEU A 10 0.73 -7.26 -10.28
CA LEU A 10 -0.34 -7.09 -11.26
C LEU A 10 -1.32 -5.95 -10.92
N PRO A 11 -1.77 -5.76 -9.66
CA PRO A 11 -2.62 -4.63 -9.28
C PRO A 11 -1.97 -3.29 -9.56
N ALA A 12 -0.65 -3.16 -9.32
CA ALA A 12 0.08 -1.92 -9.57
C ALA A 12 0.10 -1.57 -11.06
N ILE A 13 0.25 -2.57 -11.93
CA ILE A 13 0.24 -2.39 -13.39
C ILE A 13 -1.17 -1.98 -13.86
N LEU A 14 -2.22 -2.62 -13.34
CA LEU A 14 -3.60 -2.39 -13.78
C LEU A 14 -4.18 -1.08 -13.23
N CYS A 15 -3.92 -0.77 -11.97
CA CYS A 15 -4.57 0.33 -11.27
C CYS A 15 -3.64 1.50 -10.94
N GLY A 16 -2.32 1.35 -11.09
CA GLY A 16 -1.34 2.33 -10.64
C GLY A 16 -1.54 3.72 -11.21
N LEU A 17 -1.96 3.83 -12.48
CA LEU A 17 -2.25 5.11 -13.13
C LEU A 17 -3.44 5.85 -12.51
N PHE A 18 -4.40 5.10 -11.94
CA PHE A 18 -5.61 5.68 -11.36
C PHE A 18 -5.47 5.98 -9.87
N ILE A 19 -4.52 5.34 -9.20
CA ILE A 19 -4.34 5.45 -7.74
C ILE A 19 -4.07 6.90 -7.31
N GLY A 20 -3.24 7.64 -8.04
CA GLY A 20 -2.99 9.05 -7.74
C GLY A 20 -4.29 9.88 -7.75
N ALA A 21 -5.09 9.74 -8.82
CA ALA A 21 -6.36 10.43 -8.95
C ALA A 21 -7.37 10.03 -7.86
N ILE A 22 -7.37 8.75 -7.45
CA ILE A 22 -8.21 8.25 -6.36
C ILE A 22 -7.78 8.86 -5.03
N VAL A 23 -6.47 8.86 -4.74
CA VAL A 23 -5.92 9.44 -3.50
C VAL A 23 -6.27 10.92 -3.36
N ASP A 24 -6.29 11.68 -4.45
CA ASP A 24 -6.63 13.10 -4.43
C ASP A 24 -8.10 13.36 -4.05
N LEU A 25 -9.00 12.42 -4.35
CA LEU A 25 -10.44 12.57 -4.14
C LEU A 25 -10.92 12.12 -2.76
N PHE A 26 -10.12 11.34 -2.04
CA PHE A 26 -10.51 10.78 -0.74
C PHE A 26 -9.66 11.32 0.41
N SER A 27 -10.22 11.28 1.63
CA SER A 27 -9.45 11.52 2.84
C SER A 27 -8.34 10.49 2.97
N LYS A 28 -7.09 10.96 3.06
CA LYS A 28 -5.88 10.14 3.09
C LYS A 28 -5.87 9.24 4.32
N THR A 29 -6.22 9.80 5.50
CA THR A 29 -6.31 9.05 6.76
C THR A 29 -7.35 7.94 6.69
N LYS A 30 -8.55 8.22 6.16
CA LYS A 30 -9.60 7.20 5.98
C LYS A 30 -9.18 6.12 4.98
N MET A 31 -8.54 6.53 3.89
CA MET A 31 -8.05 5.61 2.87
C MET A 31 -6.98 4.67 3.41
N ILE A 32 -6.00 5.19 4.17
CA ILE A 32 -4.96 4.39 4.79
C ILE A 32 -5.58 3.41 5.80
N SER A 33 -6.46 3.89 6.69
CA SER A 33 -7.14 3.03 7.67
C SER A 33 -7.95 1.93 6.99
N PHE A 34 -8.75 2.26 5.98
CA PHE A 34 -9.55 1.30 5.22
C PHE A 34 -8.66 0.26 4.51
N ALA A 35 -7.62 0.71 3.82
CA ALA A 35 -6.68 -0.16 3.15
C ALA A 35 -6.00 -1.13 4.13
N THR A 36 -5.56 -0.63 5.28
CA THR A 36 -4.93 -1.42 6.34
C THR A 36 -5.88 -2.47 6.90
N ILE A 37 -7.15 -2.13 7.17
CA ILE A 37 -8.16 -3.08 7.63
C ILE A 37 -8.41 -4.16 6.58
N MET A 38 -8.59 -3.77 5.30
CA MET A 38 -8.83 -4.73 4.22
C MET A 38 -7.65 -5.68 4.03
N GLN A 39 -6.43 -5.18 4.09
CA GLN A 39 -5.23 -6.04 4.03
C GLN A 39 -5.20 -7.04 5.18
N GLY A 40 -5.47 -6.62 6.41
CA GLY A 40 -5.55 -7.50 7.57
C GLY A 40 -6.62 -8.58 7.40
N LEU A 41 -7.83 -8.19 6.99
CA LEU A 41 -8.95 -9.13 6.75
C LEU A 41 -8.63 -10.14 5.64
N ILE A 42 -8.00 -9.71 4.56
CA ILE A 42 -7.61 -10.60 3.46
C ILE A 42 -6.56 -11.61 3.92
N LEU A 43 -5.61 -11.21 4.75
CA LEU A 43 -4.60 -12.14 5.29
C LEU A 43 -5.20 -13.20 6.20
N THR A 44 -6.33 -12.94 6.89
CA THR A 44 -7.00 -13.97 7.71
C THR A 44 -7.58 -15.11 6.90
N LEU A 45 -7.77 -14.93 5.60
CA LEU A 45 -8.22 -16.02 4.74
C LEU A 45 -7.19 -17.16 4.69
N ILE A 46 -5.89 -16.86 4.88
CA ILE A 46 -4.83 -17.89 4.85
C ILE A 46 -5.00 -18.91 5.99
N PRO A 47 -5.03 -18.54 7.29
CA PRO A 47 -5.29 -19.52 8.35
C PRO A 47 -6.63 -20.22 8.21
N ILE A 48 -7.67 -19.56 7.67
CA ILE A 48 -8.95 -20.21 7.39
C ILE A 48 -8.80 -21.32 6.34
N LEU A 49 -8.02 -21.09 5.28
CA LEU A 49 -7.76 -22.11 4.26
C LEU A 49 -7.01 -23.32 4.85
N PHE A 50 -6.05 -23.08 5.74
CA PHE A 50 -5.34 -24.15 6.44
C PHE A 50 -6.29 -24.96 7.33
N PHE A 51 -7.16 -24.28 8.07
CA PHE A 51 -8.16 -24.95 8.93
C PHE A 51 -9.10 -25.88 8.14
N PHE A 52 -9.47 -25.52 6.92
CA PHE A 52 -10.30 -26.34 6.03
C PHE A 52 -9.49 -27.29 5.13
N ASP A 53 -8.17 -27.41 5.34
CA ASP A 53 -7.23 -28.21 4.52
C ASP A 53 -7.29 -27.88 3.00
N ILE A 54 -7.60 -26.62 2.67
CA ILE A 54 -7.68 -26.14 1.28
C ILE A 54 -6.28 -25.74 0.81
N LYS A 55 -5.60 -26.62 0.06
CA LYS A 55 -4.23 -26.42 -0.43
C LYS A 55 -4.19 -25.93 -1.91
N SER A 56 -5.05 -24.98 -2.24
CA SER A 56 -5.10 -24.43 -3.61
C SER A 56 -4.16 -23.25 -3.80
N VAL A 57 -3.17 -23.42 -4.65
CA VAL A 57 -2.23 -22.34 -5.02
C VAL A 57 -2.96 -21.15 -5.64
N TRP A 58 -4.03 -21.37 -6.41
CA TRP A 58 -4.80 -20.31 -7.03
C TRP A 58 -5.52 -19.41 -6.03
N VAL A 59 -5.99 -19.98 -4.93
CA VAL A 59 -6.61 -19.19 -3.85
C VAL A 59 -5.57 -18.32 -3.16
N ILE A 60 -4.37 -18.85 -2.91
CA ILE A 60 -3.25 -18.05 -2.35
C ILE A 60 -2.87 -16.92 -3.31
N VAL A 61 -2.82 -17.18 -4.61
CA VAL A 61 -2.56 -16.16 -5.64
C VAL A 61 -3.62 -15.06 -5.61
N LEU A 62 -4.90 -15.41 -5.48
CA LEU A 62 -5.99 -14.42 -5.35
C LEU A 62 -5.88 -13.59 -4.07
N ILE A 63 -5.57 -14.23 -2.94
CA ILE A 63 -5.34 -13.53 -1.67
C ILE A 63 -4.19 -12.52 -1.82
N ALA A 64 -3.07 -12.94 -2.41
CA ALA A 64 -1.92 -12.07 -2.65
C ALA A 64 -2.29 -10.90 -3.58
N PHE A 65 -3.07 -11.15 -4.63
CA PHE A 65 -3.55 -10.11 -5.55
C PHE A 65 -4.38 -9.04 -4.80
N PHE A 66 -5.41 -9.45 -4.07
CA PHE A 66 -6.28 -8.51 -3.37
C PHE A 66 -5.55 -7.80 -2.23
N HIS A 67 -4.71 -8.50 -1.46
CA HIS A 67 -3.89 -7.88 -0.44
C HIS A 67 -3.03 -6.75 -1.00
N ASN A 68 -2.34 -6.98 -2.12
CA ASN A 68 -1.55 -5.94 -2.77
C ASN A 68 -2.41 -4.85 -3.39
N ALA A 69 -3.55 -5.18 -3.99
CA ALA A 69 -4.48 -4.21 -4.57
C ALA A 69 -4.97 -3.19 -3.54
N PHE A 70 -5.35 -3.64 -2.34
CA PHE A 70 -5.73 -2.75 -1.24
C PHE A 70 -4.54 -1.98 -0.66
N GLY A 71 -3.32 -2.49 -0.77
CA GLY A 71 -2.10 -1.80 -0.34
C GLY A 71 -1.66 -0.65 -1.26
N LEU A 72 -2.06 -0.66 -2.53
CA LEU A 72 -1.61 0.33 -3.53
C LEU A 72 -1.78 1.80 -3.12
N PRO A 73 -2.92 2.23 -2.55
CA PRO A 73 -3.11 3.64 -2.20
C PRO A 73 -2.32 4.09 -0.96
N MET A 74 -1.76 3.18 -0.16
CA MET A 74 -1.16 3.52 1.13
C MET A 74 0.02 4.49 1.00
N VAL A 75 0.99 4.18 0.14
CA VAL A 75 2.20 5.01 -0.02
C VAL A 75 1.85 6.38 -0.60
N PRO A 76 1.12 6.52 -1.73
CA PRO A 76 0.76 7.83 -2.26
C PRO A 76 -0.16 8.62 -1.30
N ALA A 77 -1.10 7.96 -0.59
CA ALA A 77 -1.92 8.63 0.41
C ALA A 77 -1.08 9.15 1.58
N PHE A 78 -0.13 8.37 2.07
CA PHE A 78 0.77 8.80 3.13
C PHE A 78 1.64 9.99 2.69
N ASN A 79 2.23 9.92 1.50
CA ASN A 79 3.04 11.00 0.94
C ASN A 79 2.25 12.29 0.70
N ALA A 80 0.96 12.17 0.36
CA ALA A 80 0.07 13.32 0.22
C ALA A 80 -0.41 13.87 1.58
N TYR A 81 -0.52 13.02 2.60
CA TYR A 81 -0.95 13.39 3.95
C TYR A 81 0.14 14.11 4.74
N LEU A 82 1.37 13.61 4.69
CA LEU A 82 2.46 14.10 5.52
C LEU A 82 2.70 15.63 5.42
N PRO A 83 2.72 16.24 4.20
CA PRO A 83 2.89 17.68 4.06
C PRO A 83 1.70 18.51 4.58
N THR A 84 0.54 17.90 4.81
CA THR A 84 -0.62 18.61 5.37
C THR A 84 -0.54 18.74 6.89
N GLN A 85 0.31 17.94 7.55
CA GLN A 85 0.40 17.86 8.99
C GLN A 85 1.71 18.47 9.55
N ILE A 86 2.71 18.64 8.69
CA ILE A 86 4.06 19.03 9.12
C ILE A 86 4.51 20.25 8.32
N GLU A 87 5.05 21.25 9.01
CA GLU A 87 5.64 22.44 8.41
C GLU A 87 6.84 22.04 7.51
N LYS A 88 7.13 22.88 6.50
CA LYS A 88 8.15 22.60 5.49
C LYS A 88 9.51 22.25 6.08
N ASP A 89 9.90 22.90 7.16
CA ASP A 89 11.18 22.69 7.82
C ASP A 89 11.27 21.33 8.54
N GLY A 90 10.12 20.77 8.95
CA GLY A 90 10.02 19.45 9.58
C GLY A 90 9.92 18.27 8.60
N LEU A 91 9.56 18.53 7.33
CA LEU A 91 9.29 17.46 6.35
C LEU A 91 10.50 16.56 6.07
N LEU A 92 11.71 17.13 6.02
CA LEU A 92 12.93 16.33 5.82
C LEU A 92 13.13 15.33 6.96
N LYS A 93 12.97 15.80 8.21
CA LYS A 93 13.10 14.94 9.40
C LYS A 93 12.01 13.87 9.43
N ALA A 94 10.76 14.23 9.13
CA ALA A 94 9.64 13.30 9.08
C ALA A 94 9.85 12.21 8.02
N ASN A 95 10.23 12.59 6.81
CA ASN A 95 10.55 11.63 5.74
C ASN A 95 11.71 10.70 6.11
N SER A 96 12.74 11.24 6.81
CA SER A 96 13.86 10.43 7.30
C SER A 96 13.40 9.38 8.31
N ILE A 97 12.54 9.76 9.26
CA ILE A 97 11.98 8.82 10.26
C ILE A 97 11.16 7.73 9.56
N VAL A 98 10.31 8.10 8.60
CA VAL A 98 9.52 7.12 7.82
C VAL A 98 10.41 6.14 7.07
N ASN A 99 11.45 6.64 6.39
CA ASN A 99 12.38 5.79 5.65
C ASN A 99 13.16 4.84 6.59
N ILE A 100 13.63 5.34 7.75
CA ILE A 100 14.30 4.51 8.75
C ILE A 100 13.34 3.44 9.28
N SER A 101 12.09 3.80 9.59
CA SER A 101 11.08 2.84 10.04
C SER A 101 10.82 1.75 9.02
N TRP A 102 10.70 2.13 7.74
CA TRP A 102 10.52 1.19 6.64
C TRP A 102 11.72 0.24 6.50
N GLN A 103 12.95 0.77 6.46
CA GLN A 103 14.17 -0.03 6.35
C GLN A 103 14.34 -0.97 7.56
N THR A 104 14.02 -0.49 8.76
CA THR A 104 14.04 -1.29 9.98
C THR A 104 13.06 -2.45 9.89
N ALA A 105 11.84 -2.21 9.42
CA ALA A 105 10.83 -3.25 9.23
C ALA A 105 11.28 -4.32 8.21
N VAL A 106 11.89 -3.90 7.09
CA VAL A 106 12.40 -4.82 6.06
C VAL A 106 13.56 -5.69 6.58
N LEU A 107 14.42 -5.14 7.43
CA LEU A 107 15.57 -5.88 8.00
C LEU A 107 15.16 -6.77 9.17
N ILE A 108 14.37 -6.25 10.10
CA ILE A 108 14.04 -6.95 11.35
C ILE A 108 12.86 -7.91 11.17
N GLY A 109 11.92 -7.58 10.29
CA GLY A 109 10.72 -8.38 10.03
C GLY A 109 11.01 -9.86 9.75
N PRO A 110 11.86 -10.19 8.76
CA PRO A 110 12.22 -11.59 8.47
C PRO A 110 12.89 -12.31 9.64
N ILE A 111 13.70 -11.60 10.44
CA ILE A 111 14.38 -12.17 11.61
C ILE A 111 13.35 -12.56 12.68
N ILE A 112 12.40 -11.66 12.98
CA ILE A 112 11.32 -11.93 13.92
C ILE A 112 10.45 -13.08 13.41
N ALA A 113 10.06 -13.05 12.13
CA ALA A 113 9.26 -14.12 11.52
C ALA A 113 9.96 -15.49 11.61
N ALA A 114 11.26 -15.55 11.31
CA ALA A 114 12.04 -16.78 11.43
C ALA A 114 12.08 -17.31 12.87
N GLN A 115 12.24 -16.44 13.87
CA GLN A 115 12.22 -16.85 15.28
C GLN A 115 10.82 -17.32 15.71
N LEU A 116 9.76 -16.64 15.29
CA LEU A 116 8.40 -17.07 15.62
C LEU A 116 8.06 -18.43 15.00
N LEU A 117 8.56 -18.72 13.79
CA LEU A 117 8.37 -20.01 13.11
C LEU A 117 9.07 -21.20 13.82
N THR A 118 9.99 -20.96 14.76
CA THR A 118 10.57 -22.03 15.57
C THR A 118 9.63 -22.51 16.68
N VAL A 119 8.62 -21.70 17.03
CA VAL A 119 7.71 -21.93 18.17
C VAL A 119 6.26 -22.07 17.71
N TYR A 120 5.88 -21.40 16.65
CA TYR A 120 4.51 -21.33 16.16
C TYR A 120 4.42 -21.83 14.72
N ASP A 121 3.27 -22.41 14.37
CA ASP A 121 2.96 -22.77 13.00
C ASP A 121 2.71 -21.54 12.12
N VAL A 122 2.86 -21.72 10.81
CA VAL A 122 2.73 -20.65 9.81
C VAL A 122 1.38 -19.93 9.92
N GLU A 123 0.30 -20.67 10.20
CA GLU A 123 -1.06 -20.13 10.33
C GLU A 123 -1.14 -19.10 11.47
N ASN A 124 -0.47 -19.37 12.59
CA ASN A 124 -0.46 -18.47 13.74
C ASN A 124 0.25 -17.16 13.43
N LEU A 125 1.26 -17.16 12.55
CA LEU A 125 1.94 -15.92 12.14
C LEU A 125 0.99 -14.97 11.40
N PHE A 126 0.07 -15.49 10.58
CA PHE A 126 -0.92 -14.65 9.93
C PHE A 126 -1.91 -14.02 10.91
N LEU A 127 -2.23 -14.72 12.01
CA LEU A 127 -3.04 -14.16 13.10
C LEU A 127 -2.30 -13.04 13.84
N PHE A 128 -1.00 -13.19 14.09
CA PHE A 128 -0.18 -12.09 14.63
C PHE A 128 -0.19 -10.88 13.68
N CYS A 129 0.01 -11.10 12.39
CA CYS A 129 -0.06 -10.02 11.41
C CYS A 129 -1.41 -9.29 11.46
N LEU A 130 -2.52 -10.01 11.59
CA LEU A 130 -3.85 -9.42 11.73
C LEU A 130 -3.93 -8.44 12.90
N VAL A 131 -3.43 -8.84 14.08
CA VAL A 131 -3.42 -7.97 15.28
C VAL A 131 -2.66 -6.68 14.98
N PHE A 132 -1.50 -6.76 14.35
CA PHE A 132 -0.72 -5.58 13.97
C PHE A 132 -1.43 -4.70 12.93
N TYR A 133 -2.12 -5.28 11.96
CA TYR A 133 -2.95 -4.53 11.01
C TYR A 133 -4.07 -3.77 11.70
N PHE A 134 -4.75 -4.36 12.67
CA PHE A 134 -5.80 -3.68 13.44
C PHE A 134 -5.23 -2.57 14.33
N ILE A 135 -4.09 -2.81 14.99
CA ILE A 135 -3.39 -1.77 15.76
C ILE A 135 -3.00 -0.61 14.86
N ALA A 136 -2.41 -0.87 13.69
CA ALA A 136 -2.02 0.15 12.74
C ALA A 136 -3.24 0.94 12.21
N ALA A 137 -4.33 0.27 11.88
CA ALA A 137 -5.57 0.91 11.46
C ALA A 137 -6.17 1.78 12.57
N PHE A 138 -6.15 1.30 13.81
CA PHE A 138 -6.61 2.07 14.98
C PHE A 138 -5.76 3.32 15.18
N ILE A 139 -4.44 3.20 15.20
CA ILE A 139 -3.53 4.36 15.33
C ILE A 139 -3.77 5.36 14.20
N THR A 140 -3.91 4.89 12.95
CA THR A 140 -4.18 5.77 11.81
C THR A 140 -5.54 6.48 11.95
N SER A 141 -6.54 5.83 12.54
CA SER A 141 -7.86 6.43 12.77
C SER A 141 -7.84 7.58 13.80
N LEU A 142 -6.84 7.58 14.69
CA LEU A 142 -6.60 8.65 15.67
C LEU A 142 -5.82 9.83 15.09
N ALA A 143 -5.23 9.68 13.90
CA ALA A 143 -4.49 10.75 13.24
C ALA A 143 -5.41 11.93 12.89
N PRO A 144 -4.89 13.18 12.92
CA PRO A 144 -5.67 14.34 12.50
C PRO A 144 -6.28 14.13 11.13
N LYS A 145 -7.55 14.47 11.00
CA LYS A 145 -8.26 14.31 9.73
C LYS A 145 -7.77 15.35 8.74
N ASP A 146 -7.47 14.90 7.54
CA ASP A 146 -7.24 15.78 6.41
C ASP A 146 -8.56 16.36 5.90
N GLU A 147 -8.57 17.65 5.63
CA GLU A 147 -9.70 18.30 4.98
C GLU A 147 -9.69 17.94 3.51
N VAL A 148 -10.73 17.26 3.07
CA VAL A 148 -10.97 16.99 1.65
C VAL A 148 -12.17 17.82 1.25
N GLU A 149 -12.01 18.63 0.23
CA GLU A 149 -13.16 19.28 -0.42
C GLU A 149 -14.14 18.18 -0.81
N LYS A 150 -15.41 18.33 -0.39
CA LYS A 150 -16.49 17.39 -0.73
C LYS A 150 -16.82 17.54 -2.21
N GLU A 151 -15.99 17.01 -3.05
CA GLU A 151 -16.28 16.91 -4.46
C GLU A 151 -17.10 15.63 -4.74
N GLU A 152 -18.10 15.74 -5.58
CA GLU A 152 -18.83 14.55 -6.05
C GLU A 152 -17.86 13.60 -6.77
N ILE A 153 -17.79 12.36 -6.26
CA ILE A 153 -16.93 11.32 -6.80
C ILE A 153 -17.62 10.73 -8.02
N ASN A 154 -17.08 11.01 -9.21
CA ASN A 154 -17.56 10.45 -10.44
C ASN A 154 -16.40 9.78 -11.20
N PHE A 155 -16.63 8.61 -11.80
CA PHE A 155 -15.66 7.91 -12.64
C PHE A 155 -15.07 8.80 -13.73
N LYS A 156 -15.88 9.70 -14.30
CA LYS A 156 -15.44 10.68 -15.29
C LYS A 156 -14.37 11.63 -14.72
N LYS A 157 -14.46 11.97 -13.44
CA LYS A 157 -13.51 12.85 -12.74
C LYS A 157 -12.16 12.13 -12.52
N ILE A 158 -12.19 10.86 -12.09
CA ILE A 158 -10.98 10.03 -11.94
C ILE A 158 -10.27 9.93 -13.30
N PHE A 159 -11.01 9.61 -14.35
CA PHE A 159 -10.45 9.49 -15.70
C PHE A 159 -9.86 10.82 -16.20
N ASN A 160 -10.54 11.95 -15.97
CA ASN A 160 -10.04 13.26 -16.38
C ASN A 160 -8.77 13.65 -15.60
N LYS A 161 -8.72 13.47 -14.27
CA LYS A 161 -7.50 13.71 -13.46
C LYS A 161 -6.34 12.83 -13.92
N THR A 162 -6.58 11.55 -14.21
CA THR A 162 -5.55 10.66 -14.77
C THR A 162 -5.04 11.15 -16.12
N LYS A 163 -5.97 11.58 -17.01
CA LYS A 163 -5.62 12.15 -18.32
C LYS A 163 -4.81 13.44 -18.20
N GLU A 164 -5.16 14.32 -17.27
CA GLU A 164 -4.40 15.54 -16.97
C GLU A 164 -2.97 15.22 -16.51
N GLY A 165 -2.80 14.23 -15.63
CA GLY A 165 -1.48 13.76 -15.22
C GLY A 165 -0.64 13.24 -16.39
N ILE A 166 -1.23 12.44 -17.29
CA ILE A 166 -0.53 11.94 -18.49
C ILE A 166 -0.18 13.11 -19.44
N LEU A 167 -1.09 14.06 -19.63
CA LEU A 167 -0.83 15.25 -20.47
C LEU A 167 0.27 16.13 -19.87
N TYR A 168 0.30 16.28 -18.54
CA TYR A 168 1.37 16.98 -17.83
C TYR A 168 2.74 16.34 -18.09
N LEU A 169 2.85 15.02 -18.02
CA LEU A 169 4.07 14.28 -18.34
C LEU A 169 4.51 14.49 -19.79
N LYS A 170 3.57 14.49 -20.74
CA LYS A 170 3.87 14.76 -22.15
C LYS A 170 4.40 16.18 -22.38
N LYS A 171 3.92 17.15 -21.59
CA LYS A 171 4.33 18.56 -21.70
C LYS A 171 5.71 18.80 -21.05
N HIS A 172 6.07 18.00 -20.05
CA HIS A 172 7.31 18.15 -19.28
C HIS A 172 8.25 16.96 -19.51
N THR A 173 8.97 16.98 -20.61
CA THR A 173 9.87 15.91 -21.07
C THR A 173 10.90 15.49 -20.01
N THR A 174 11.37 16.44 -19.19
CA THR A 174 12.32 16.15 -18.10
C THR A 174 11.74 15.16 -17.08
N PHE A 175 10.47 15.32 -16.70
CA PHE A 175 9.80 14.38 -15.78
C PHE A 175 9.60 13.01 -16.42
N ALA A 176 9.21 12.97 -17.72
CA ALA A 176 9.08 11.72 -18.46
C ALA A 176 10.42 10.97 -18.54
N PHE A 177 11.53 11.69 -18.72
CA PHE A 177 12.87 11.11 -18.75
C PHE A 177 13.30 10.57 -17.38
N ILE A 178 13.02 11.29 -16.27
CA ILE A 178 13.28 10.80 -14.91
C ILE A 178 12.50 9.53 -14.62
N ILE A 179 11.21 9.48 -14.99
CA ILE A 179 10.40 8.27 -14.83
C ILE A 179 10.97 7.11 -15.62
N LEU A 180 11.38 7.34 -16.86
CA LEU A 180 12.00 6.30 -17.69
C LEU A 180 13.30 5.78 -17.07
N LEU A 181 14.17 6.66 -16.56
CA LEU A 181 15.39 6.26 -15.85
C LEU A 181 15.08 5.45 -14.60
N THR A 182 14.08 5.86 -13.81
CA THR A 182 13.65 5.14 -12.62
C THR A 182 13.10 3.75 -12.99
N LEU A 183 12.32 3.63 -14.05
CA LEU A 183 11.85 2.35 -14.55
C LEU A 183 13.02 1.44 -14.97
N LEU A 184 13.97 1.96 -15.71
CA LEU A 184 15.14 1.20 -16.15
C LEU A 184 16.02 0.76 -14.96
N SER A 185 16.20 1.61 -13.95
CA SER A 185 17.00 1.27 -12.76
C SER A 185 16.33 0.25 -11.83
N ASN A 186 15.02 0.05 -11.93
CA ASN A 186 14.28 -0.97 -11.17
C ASN A 186 14.09 -2.30 -11.94
N LEU A 187 14.54 -2.35 -13.21
CA LEU A 187 14.50 -3.59 -14.02
C LEU A 187 15.71 -4.50 -13.79
N PHE A 188 16.79 -3.96 -13.22
CA PHE A 188 18.04 -4.63 -12.93
C PHE A 188 18.37 -4.58 -11.44
#